data_c094623f03514031f3c7d8f45d8d37e4
#
_entry.id   c094623f03514031f3c7d8f45d8d37e4
#
_cell.length_a   1.000
_cell.length_b   1.000
_cell.length_c   1.000
_cell.angle_alpha   90.00
_cell.angle_beta   90.00
_cell.angle_gamma   90.00
#
_symmetry.space_group_name_H-M   'P 1'
#
loop_
_entity.id
_entity.type
_entity.pdbx_description
1 polymer ?
#
loop_
_entity_poly.entity_id
_entity_poly.type
_entity_poly.pdbx_seq_one_letter_code
_entity_poly.pdbx_strand_id
1 'polypeptide(L)'
;GDWLIDDLKVAYGAAWVQFPDHSAHRQISAKGNSVGWQKTMLDIFAKHGGVLMTDMRATEFITDKDGNATGLKGQNYRFDAKSFVLASGGYGAVKSMLPERMQDVLFYGIPTETGDGFKMGTAIGADTINLEYVKTYPNGVEVQPGRSMDTTGSSTFAVRGSAIFVNTDGKRCVNENKSLGELTEATLAQKNHIMYLVMDQKAWEAYVKKAIDDHTVPDASTFEAWKSLRNNGRPVICTGELDVCAKEMGIDPAGLVQTVKDWNAAVKAGEDKAFGRTALVEIGEGPYHIVEQKARYQTTLGGLRANADM
;
A
#
# COMPACT_ATOMS: atom_id res chain seq x y z
N GLY A 1 22.82 -7.46 0.38
CA GLY A 1 23.28 -6.09 0.13
C GLY A 1 24.62 -6.07 -0.59
N ASP A 2 25.64 -6.61 0.03
CA ASP A 2 27.05 -6.49 -0.41
C ASP A 2 27.26 -7.00 -1.82
N TRP A 3 26.76 -8.18 -2.15
CA TRP A 3 26.83 -8.73 -3.51
C TRP A 3 26.28 -7.77 -4.58
N LEU A 4 25.15 -7.10 -4.36
CA LEU A 4 24.61 -6.11 -5.31
C LEU A 4 25.49 -4.88 -5.42
N ILE A 5 26.10 -4.44 -4.33
CA ILE A 5 26.91 -3.24 -4.25
C ILE A 5 28.36 -3.53 -4.72
N ASP A 6 28.96 -4.57 -4.12
CA ASP A 6 30.38 -4.83 -4.27
C ASP A 6 30.71 -5.66 -5.50
N ASP A 7 29.90 -6.64 -5.86
CA ASP A 7 30.16 -7.50 -7.02
C ASP A 7 29.46 -6.98 -8.28
N LEU A 8 28.16 -6.71 -8.22
CA LEU A 8 27.39 -6.28 -9.38
C LEU A 8 27.45 -4.78 -9.65
N LYS A 9 28.04 -3.98 -8.72
CA LYS A 9 28.20 -2.53 -8.85
C LYS A 9 26.90 -1.79 -9.07
N VAL A 10 25.79 -2.27 -8.52
CA VAL A 10 24.50 -1.58 -8.59
C VAL A 10 24.60 -0.27 -7.83
N ALA A 11 24.23 0.84 -8.47
CA ALA A 11 24.33 2.15 -7.86
C ALA A 11 23.15 2.40 -6.90
N TYR A 12 23.48 2.68 -5.65
CA TYR A 12 22.53 3.02 -4.59
C TYR A 12 22.68 4.47 -4.13
N GLY A 13 21.69 4.97 -3.41
CA GLY A 13 21.76 6.24 -2.70
C GLY A 13 22.78 6.21 -1.55
N ALA A 14 23.15 7.38 -1.04
CA ALA A 14 24.20 7.50 -0.03
C ALA A 14 23.76 7.14 1.40
N ALA A 15 22.48 7.18 1.69
CA ALA A 15 21.96 7.03 3.06
C ALA A 15 21.06 5.81 3.21
N TRP A 16 21.30 5.04 4.28
CA TRP A 16 20.34 4.06 4.77
C TRP A 16 19.24 4.78 5.55
N VAL A 17 17.99 4.37 5.32
CA VAL A 17 16.82 4.95 6.00
C VAL A 17 16.17 3.93 6.91
N GLN A 18 15.55 4.45 7.97
CA GLN A 18 14.71 3.69 8.89
C GLN A 18 13.27 4.18 8.75
N PHE A 19 12.36 3.31 8.34
CA PHE A 19 10.94 3.60 8.40
C PHE A 19 10.42 3.45 9.84
N PRO A 20 9.28 4.10 10.19
CA PRO A 20 8.74 4.06 11.56
C PRO A 20 8.57 2.65 12.14
N ASP A 21 8.24 1.67 11.29
CA ASP A 21 8.02 0.27 11.70
C ASP A 21 9.30 -0.58 11.67
N HIS A 22 10.46 0.01 11.33
CA HIS A 22 11.74 -0.68 11.32
C HIS A 22 12.50 -0.49 12.61
N SER A 23 13.06 -1.59 13.14
CA SER A 23 13.93 -1.56 14.33
C SER A 23 15.32 -0.99 14.06
N ALA A 24 15.72 -0.80 12.79
CA ALA A 24 17.02 -0.29 12.39
C ALA A 24 16.98 0.35 10.98
N HIS A 25 18.02 1.11 10.65
CA HIS A 25 18.26 1.57 9.27
C HIS A 25 18.62 0.37 8.39
N ARG A 26 17.69 -0.07 7.55
CA ARG A 26 17.88 -1.27 6.72
C ARG A 26 17.39 -1.11 5.29
N GLN A 27 16.99 0.08 4.92
CA GLN A 27 16.55 0.37 3.56
C GLN A 27 17.47 1.37 2.89
N ILE A 28 17.87 1.05 1.66
CA ILE A 28 18.61 1.93 0.77
C ILE A 28 17.91 1.90 -0.59
N SER A 29 17.76 3.05 -1.23
CA SER A 29 17.12 3.16 -2.52
C SER A 29 18.16 3.10 -3.64
N ALA A 30 17.87 2.32 -4.68
CA ALA A 30 18.68 2.30 -5.88
C ALA A 30 18.58 3.65 -6.62
N LYS A 31 19.65 4.09 -7.26
CA LYS A 31 19.62 5.24 -8.16
C LYS A 31 18.72 4.93 -9.37
N GLY A 32 17.86 5.88 -9.74
CA GLY A 32 16.87 5.67 -10.80
C GLY A 32 15.66 4.83 -10.39
N ASN A 33 15.41 4.69 -9.06
CA ASN A 33 14.28 3.95 -8.46
C ASN A 33 14.26 2.46 -8.87
N SER A 34 13.10 1.84 -8.81
CA SER A 34 12.90 0.43 -9.21
C SER A 34 13.13 0.21 -10.72
N VAL A 35 12.82 1.19 -11.56
CA VAL A 35 13.02 1.10 -13.01
C VAL A 35 14.52 1.06 -13.35
N GLY A 36 15.31 1.97 -12.78
CA GLY A 36 16.77 1.99 -12.96
C GLY A 36 17.44 0.73 -12.43
N TRP A 37 16.97 0.23 -11.28
CA TRP A 37 17.45 -1.01 -10.69
C TRP A 37 17.16 -2.21 -11.61
N GLN A 38 15.93 -2.36 -12.09
CA GLN A 38 15.55 -3.45 -12.99
C GLN A 38 16.36 -3.42 -14.29
N LYS A 39 16.51 -2.23 -14.89
CA LYS A 39 17.33 -2.08 -16.10
C LYS A 39 18.77 -2.57 -15.86
N THR A 40 19.40 -2.12 -14.79
CA THR A 40 20.76 -2.55 -14.40
C THR A 40 20.84 -4.07 -14.25
N MET A 41 19.87 -4.69 -13.57
CA MET A 41 19.84 -6.13 -13.36
C MET A 41 19.66 -6.90 -14.68
N LEU A 42 18.83 -6.42 -15.61
CA LEU A 42 18.64 -7.02 -16.92
C LEU A 42 19.90 -6.91 -17.77
N ASP A 43 20.60 -5.76 -17.75
CA ASP A 43 21.86 -5.58 -18.47
C ASP A 43 22.94 -6.55 -17.94
N ILE A 44 23.02 -6.73 -16.60
CA ILE A 44 23.93 -7.69 -15.98
C ILE A 44 23.54 -9.12 -16.36
N PHE A 45 22.25 -9.48 -16.30
CA PHE A 45 21.75 -10.79 -16.67
C PHE A 45 22.12 -11.16 -18.11
N ALA A 46 21.87 -10.24 -19.05
CA ALA A 46 22.25 -10.44 -20.46
C ALA A 46 23.77 -10.59 -20.65
N LYS A 47 24.56 -9.78 -19.94
CA LYS A 47 26.05 -9.86 -19.98
C LYS A 47 26.57 -11.24 -19.51
N HIS A 48 25.87 -11.89 -18.61
CA HIS A 48 26.19 -13.24 -18.13
C HIS A 48 25.54 -14.38 -18.95
N GLY A 49 25.03 -14.07 -20.14
CA GLY A 49 24.45 -15.06 -21.06
C GLY A 49 23.01 -15.43 -20.76
N GLY A 50 22.33 -14.67 -19.88
CA GLY A 50 20.92 -14.87 -19.61
C GLY A 50 20.05 -14.53 -20.82
N VAL A 51 18.99 -15.30 -21.04
CA VAL A 51 18.01 -15.08 -22.10
C VAL A 51 16.68 -14.66 -21.50
N LEU A 52 16.24 -13.44 -21.79
CA LEU A 52 14.91 -12.96 -21.42
C LEU A 52 13.91 -13.27 -22.54
N MET A 53 12.84 -13.94 -22.18
CA MET A 53 11.72 -14.22 -23.08
C MET A 53 10.45 -13.63 -22.47
N THR A 54 9.79 -12.71 -23.18
CA THR A 54 8.55 -12.07 -22.78
C THR A 54 7.34 -12.71 -23.44
N ASP A 55 6.14 -12.38 -22.94
CA ASP A 55 4.85 -12.88 -23.45
C ASP A 55 4.70 -14.40 -23.41
N MET A 56 5.43 -15.05 -22.50
CA MET A 56 5.47 -16.50 -22.33
C MET A 56 4.94 -16.89 -20.95
N ARG A 57 3.62 -16.89 -20.81
CA ARG A 57 2.96 -17.26 -19.55
C ARG A 57 3.08 -18.77 -19.32
N ALA A 58 3.83 -19.16 -18.30
CA ALA A 58 3.90 -20.53 -17.83
C ALA A 58 2.59 -20.93 -17.14
N THR A 59 2.14 -22.16 -17.39
CA THR A 59 0.85 -22.67 -16.89
C THR A 59 0.98 -23.94 -16.06
N GLU A 60 1.99 -24.76 -16.30
CA GLU A 60 2.20 -26.00 -15.53
C GLU A 60 3.65 -26.49 -15.58
N PHE A 61 4.04 -27.25 -14.56
CA PHE A 61 5.24 -28.07 -14.57
C PHE A 61 4.98 -29.42 -15.27
N ILE A 62 6.00 -29.90 -15.95
CA ILE A 62 6.07 -31.27 -16.44
C ILE A 62 6.90 -32.04 -15.43
N THR A 63 6.39 -33.18 -14.95
CA THR A 63 7.07 -33.99 -13.94
C THR A 63 7.46 -35.35 -14.53
N ASP A 64 8.50 -35.95 -13.94
CA ASP A 64 8.83 -37.35 -14.19
C ASP A 64 7.92 -38.29 -13.35
N LYS A 65 8.18 -39.59 -13.43
CA LYS A 65 7.44 -40.64 -12.71
C LYS A 65 7.56 -40.54 -11.18
N ASP A 66 8.58 -39.84 -10.70
CA ASP A 66 8.88 -39.68 -9.27
C ASP A 66 8.36 -38.32 -8.73
N GLY A 67 7.70 -37.52 -9.60
CA GLY A 67 7.12 -36.22 -9.27
C GLY A 67 8.10 -35.06 -9.37
N ASN A 68 9.33 -35.24 -9.82
CA ASN A 68 10.29 -34.16 -9.96
C ASN A 68 9.98 -33.31 -11.19
N ALA A 69 10.09 -31.99 -11.07
CA ALA A 69 9.91 -31.08 -12.19
C ALA A 69 11.07 -31.23 -13.20
N THR A 70 10.73 -31.56 -14.45
CA THR A 70 11.68 -31.76 -15.56
C THR A 70 11.44 -30.79 -16.70
N GLY A 71 10.28 -30.14 -16.72
CA GLY A 71 9.90 -29.19 -17.75
C GLY A 71 8.89 -28.17 -17.26
N LEU A 72 8.74 -27.14 -18.05
CA LEU A 72 7.77 -26.07 -17.88
C LEU A 72 7.07 -25.84 -19.21
N LYS A 73 5.74 -25.69 -19.21
CA LYS A 73 5.01 -25.38 -20.43
C LYS A 73 4.04 -24.21 -20.26
N GLY A 74 3.70 -23.61 -21.36
CA GLY A 74 2.61 -22.69 -21.57
C GLY A 74 1.76 -23.11 -22.76
N GLN A 75 0.96 -22.21 -23.30
CA GLN A 75 -0.01 -22.52 -24.34
C GLN A 75 0.66 -23.11 -25.60
N ASN A 76 1.79 -22.57 -26.06
CA ASN A 76 2.43 -22.89 -27.33
C ASN A 76 3.93 -23.19 -27.21
N TYR A 77 4.43 -23.49 -26.01
CA TYR A 77 5.85 -23.73 -25.77
C TYR A 77 6.08 -24.73 -24.63
N ARG A 78 7.27 -25.31 -24.65
CA ARG A 78 7.81 -26.16 -23.60
C ARG A 78 9.29 -25.86 -23.42
N PHE A 79 9.71 -25.82 -22.17
CA PHE A 79 11.11 -25.75 -21.76
C PHE A 79 11.45 -26.96 -20.90
N ASP A 80 12.54 -27.64 -21.23
CA ASP A 80 13.11 -28.69 -20.40
C ASP A 80 14.34 -28.10 -19.69
N ALA A 81 14.48 -28.34 -18.39
CA ALA A 81 15.57 -27.84 -17.58
C ALA A 81 15.88 -28.78 -16.41
N LYS A 82 17.09 -28.64 -15.88
CA LYS A 82 17.53 -29.39 -14.70
C LYS A 82 17.01 -28.81 -13.40
N SER A 83 16.73 -27.52 -13.38
CA SER A 83 16.26 -26.77 -12.19
C SER A 83 15.35 -25.62 -12.60
N PHE A 84 14.43 -25.27 -11.73
CA PHE A 84 13.47 -24.19 -11.93
C PHE A 84 13.47 -23.26 -10.72
N VAL A 85 13.39 -21.96 -10.95
CA VAL A 85 13.21 -20.96 -9.91
C VAL A 85 11.86 -20.27 -10.11
N LEU A 86 10.97 -20.36 -9.12
CA LEU A 86 9.71 -19.64 -9.10
C LEU A 86 9.92 -18.26 -8.48
N ALA A 87 9.92 -17.22 -9.31
CA ALA A 87 10.04 -15.83 -8.90
C ALA A 87 8.88 -14.99 -9.48
N SER A 88 7.70 -15.60 -9.62
CA SER A 88 6.52 -15.03 -10.31
C SER A 88 5.67 -14.09 -9.45
N GLY A 89 6.13 -13.71 -8.26
CA GLY A 89 5.37 -12.88 -7.32
C GLY A 89 4.29 -13.66 -6.57
N GLY A 90 3.40 -12.91 -5.93
CA GLY A 90 2.33 -13.45 -5.13
C GLY A 90 1.02 -13.71 -5.90
N TYR A 91 -0.07 -13.79 -5.14
CA TYR A 91 -1.44 -13.97 -5.66
C TYR A 91 -2.39 -12.84 -5.26
N GLY A 92 -1.84 -11.67 -4.89
CA GLY A 92 -2.60 -10.53 -4.37
C GLY A 92 -3.64 -9.96 -5.33
N ALA A 93 -3.45 -10.10 -6.66
CA ALA A 93 -4.41 -9.63 -7.65
C ALA A 93 -5.67 -10.51 -7.76
N VAL A 94 -5.70 -11.70 -7.14
CA VAL A 94 -6.82 -12.64 -7.22
C VAL A 94 -7.55 -12.70 -5.87
N LYS A 95 -8.58 -11.89 -5.72
CA LYS A 95 -9.36 -11.76 -4.47
C LYS A 95 -9.82 -13.09 -3.87
N SER A 96 -10.25 -14.03 -4.71
CA SER A 96 -10.72 -15.35 -4.26
C SER A 96 -9.64 -16.25 -3.65
N MET A 97 -8.36 -15.89 -3.81
CA MET A 97 -7.23 -16.60 -3.19
C MET A 97 -6.84 -16.00 -1.83
N LEU A 98 -7.44 -14.87 -1.45
CA LEU A 98 -7.14 -14.19 -0.20
C LEU A 98 -8.05 -14.70 0.94
N PRO A 99 -7.62 -14.56 2.21
CA PRO A 99 -8.50 -14.75 3.34
C PRO A 99 -9.78 -13.92 3.20
N GLU A 100 -10.92 -14.46 3.66
CA GLU A 100 -12.24 -13.83 3.53
C GLU A 100 -12.23 -12.36 4.02
N ARG A 101 -11.62 -12.10 5.19
CA ARG A 101 -11.48 -10.75 5.77
C ARG A 101 -10.76 -9.74 4.88
N MET A 102 -10.05 -10.21 3.82
CA MET A 102 -9.25 -9.36 2.93
C MET A 102 -9.90 -9.14 1.56
N GLN A 103 -10.99 -9.82 1.25
CA GLN A 103 -11.60 -9.76 -0.07
C GLN A 103 -12.20 -8.40 -0.39
N ASP A 104 -12.65 -7.65 0.63
CA ASP A 104 -13.21 -6.29 0.49
C ASP A 104 -12.15 -5.18 0.63
N VAL A 105 -10.91 -5.52 1.01
CA VAL A 105 -9.83 -4.55 1.16
C VAL A 105 -9.27 -4.17 -0.22
N LEU A 106 -8.87 -2.90 -0.41
CA LEU A 106 -8.41 -2.40 -1.69
C LEU A 106 -7.05 -3.00 -2.08
N PHE A 107 -6.88 -3.33 -3.36
CA PHE A 107 -5.60 -3.80 -3.87
C PHE A 107 -4.74 -2.65 -4.41
N TYR A 108 -3.48 -2.62 -3.99
CA TYR A 108 -2.47 -1.65 -4.44
C TYR A 108 -1.28 -2.30 -5.15
N GLY A 109 -1.18 -3.63 -5.14
CA GLY A 109 -0.07 -4.38 -5.71
C GLY A 109 -0.06 -4.43 -7.24
N ILE A 110 0.85 -5.23 -7.77
CA ILE A 110 1.06 -5.40 -9.20
C ILE A 110 -0.06 -6.28 -9.78
N PRO A 111 -0.77 -5.86 -10.85
CA PRO A 111 -1.90 -6.63 -11.42
C PRO A 111 -1.52 -8.03 -11.93
N THR A 112 -0.25 -8.26 -12.20
CA THR A 112 0.27 -9.55 -12.66
C THR A 112 0.51 -10.57 -11.55
N GLU A 113 0.31 -10.22 -10.28
CA GLU A 113 0.37 -11.13 -9.13
C GLU A 113 -0.87 -12.07 -9.10
N THR A 114 -1.00 -12.91 -10.13
CA THR A 114 -2.16 -13.79 -10.36
C THR A 114 -2.01 -15.19 -9.74
N GLY A 115 -0.91 -15.42 -9.02
CA GLY A 115 -0.65 -16.69 -8.33
C GLY A 115 -0.28 -17.85 -9.25
N ASP A 116 0.24 -17.58 -10.44
CA ASP A 116 0.55 -18.65 -11.41
C ASP A 116 1.60 -19.62 -10.86
N GLY A 117 2.72 -19.10 -10.29
CA GLY A 117 3.74 -19.94 -9.67
C GLY A 117 3.23 -20.71 -8.45
N PHE A 118 2.38 -20.07 -7.63
CA PHE A 118 1.73 -20.73 -6.50
C PHE A 118 0.89 -21.93 -6.97
N LYS A 119 0.04 -21.72 -7.99
CA LYS A 119 -0.81 -22.77 -8.56
C LYS A 119 0.00 -23.89 -9.17
N MET A 120 1.05 -23.56 -9.94
CA MET A 120 1.92 -24.56 -10.55
C MET A 120 2.66 -25.39 -9.51
N GLY A 121 3.17 -24.75 -8.45
CA GLY A 121 3.88 -25.46 -7.37
C GLY A 121 2.95 -26.38 -6.58
N THR A 122 1.78 -25.90 -6.17
CA THR A 122 0.80 -26.73 -5.44
C THR A 122 0.27 -27.89 -6.29
N ALA A 123 0.15 -27.70 -7.60
CA ALA A 123 -0.30 -28.77 -8.52
C ALA A 123 0.66 -29.97 -8.58
N ILE A 124 1.94 -29.76 -8.29
CA ILE A 124 2.95 -30.85 -8.19
C ILE A 124 3.26 -31.26 -6.75
N GLY A 125 2.44 -30.81 -5.77
CA GLY A 125 2.52 -31.26 -4.38
C GLY A 125 3.37 -30.39 -3.46
N ALA A 126 3.75 -29.17 -3.87
CA ALA A 126 4.42 -28.25 -2.96
C ALA A 126 3.51 -27.86 -1.81
N ASP A 127 4.05 -27.88 -0.58
CA ASP A 127 3.38 -27.45 0.64
C ASP A 127 3.27 -25.92 0.70
N THR A 128 2.35 -25.43 1.52
CA THR A 128 2.06 -24.01 1.65
C THR A 128 2.22 -23.52 3.09
N ILE A 129 2.48 -22.21 3.27
CA ILE A 129 2.68 -21.60 4.57
C ILE A 129 2.13 -20.17 4.60
N ASN A 130 1.61 -19.75 5.75
CA ASN A 130 1.25 -18.35 6.05
C ASN A 130 0.19 -17.74 5.12
N LEU A 131 -0.72 -18.52 4.56
CA LEU A 131 -1.71 -18.05 3.58
C LEU A 131 -2.70 -17.03 4.18
N GLU A 132 -2.83 -16.99 5.51
CA GLU A 132 -3.66 -16.04 6.25
C GLU A 132 -3.06 -14.64 6.36
N TYR A 133 -1.77 -14.45 6.02
CA TYR A 133 -1.09 -13.18 6.17
C TYR A 133 -1.01 -12.41 4.85
N VAL A 134 -1.45 -11.15 4.92
CA VAL A 134 -1.42 -10.20 3.82
C VAL A 134 -0.87 -8.88 4.35
N LYS A 135 0.05 -8.24 3.63
CA LYS A 135 0.63 -6.96 4.05
C LYS A 135 -0.37 -5.83 3.79
N THR A 136 -0.90 -5.28 4.87
CA THR A 136 -1.92 -4.24 4.87
C THR A 136 -1.39 -2.88 5.31
N TYR A 137 -2.08 -1.81 4.88
CA TYR A 137 -1.80 -0.42 5.21
C TYR A 137 -3.11 0.36 5.39
N PRO A 138 -3.12 1.45 6.20
CA PRO A 138 -4.35 2.16 6.54
C PRO A 138 -4.81 3.18 5.49
N ASN A 139 -3.92 3.67 4.63
CA ASN A 139 -4.14 4.88 3.85
C ASN A 139 -4.16 4.58 2.35
N GLY A 140 -5.33 4.27 1.84
CA GLY A 140 -5.60 4.08 0.42
C GLY A 140 -6.75 4.98 -0.05
N VAL A 141 -6.56 5.67 -1.18
CA VAL A 141 -7.64 6.35 -1.90
C VAL A 141 -8.08 5.45 -3.04
N GLU A 142 -9.37 5.09 -3.07
CA GLU A 142 -9.91 4.25 -4.13
C GLU A 142 -10.07 5.05 -5.42
N VAL A 143 -9.17 4.83 -6.38
CA VAL A 143 -9.14 5.55 -7.67
C VAL A 143 -9.79 4.78 -8.81
N GLN A 144 -10.02 3.51 -8.64
CA GLN A 144 -10.78 2.61 -9.50
C GLN A 144 -11.45 1.55 -8.62
N PRO A 145 -12.57 0.93 -9.01
CA PRO A 145 -13.23 -0.08 -8.20
C PRO A 145 -12.27 -1.19 -7.73
N GLY A 146 -12.15 -1.34 -6.41
CA GLY A 146 -11.27 -2.33 -5.77
C GLY A 146 -9.77 -2.03 -5.79
N ARG A 147 -9.34 -0.91 -6.39
CA ARG A 147 -7.93 -0.52 -6.49
C ARG A 147 -7.67 0.82 -5.83
N SER A 148 -6.56 0.92 -5.14
CA SER A 148 -6.16 2.16 -4.48
C SER A 148 -4.85 2.73 -4.98
N MET A 149 -4.68 4.03 -4.73
CA MET A 149 -3.37 4.68 -4.66
C MET A 149 -2.92 4.78 -3.21
N ASP A 150 -1.61 4.79 -3.01
CA ASP A 150 -0.97 4.93 -1.71
C ASP A 150 -0.90 6.40 -1.28
N THR A 151 -1.42 6.69 -0.11
CA THR A 151 -1.29 8.03 0.50
C THR A 151 -0.68 7.97 1.90
N THR A 152 -0.09 6.85 2.29
CA THR A 152 0.44 6.63 3.65
C THR A 152 1.46 7.70 4.07
N GLY A 153 2.43 8.00 3.19
CA GLY A 153 3.45 9.01 3.48
C GLY A 153 2.84 10.40 3.71
N SER A 154 1.96 10.82 2.80
CA SER A 154 1.27 12.12 2.88
C SER A 154 0.34 12.21 4.09
N SER A 155 -0.45 11.16 4.36
CA SER A 155 -1.36 11.12 5.50
C SER A 155 -0.60 11.14 6.84
N THR A 156 0.47 10.34 6.97
CA THR A 156 1.35 10.36 8.14
C THR A 156 1.99 11.73 8.36
N PHE A 157 2.36 12.43 7.29
CA PHE A 157 2.92 13.77 7.38
C PHE A 157 1.85 14.80 7.79
N ALA A 158 0.65 14.75 7.22
CA ALA A 158 -0.45 15.66 7.54
C ALA A 158 -0.89 15.56 9.01
N VAL A 159 -0.97 14.34 9.57
CA VAL A 159 -1.34 14.15 10.98
C VAL A 159 -0.25 14.54 11.98
N ARG A 160 0.99 14.78 11.55
CA ARG A 160 2.00 15.46 12.38
C ARG A 160 1.76 16.96 12.47
N GLY A 161 0.95 17.52 11.55
CA GLY A 161 0.39 18.87 11.58
C GLY A 161 -1.01 18.88 12.18
N SER A 162 -1.92 19.63 11.56
CA SER A 162 -3.29 19.85 12.05
C SER A 162 -4.30 18.78 11.68
N ALA A 163 -3.97 17.78 10.81
CA ALA A 163 -4.92 16.80 10.32
C ALA A 163 -5.33 15.76 11.38
N ILE A 164 -6.58 15.28 11.30
CA ILE A 164 -7.15 14.22 12.14
C ILE A 164 -7.84 13.16 11.28
N PHE A 165 -7.95 11.92 11.79
CA PHE A 165 -8.82 10.89 11.21
C PHE A 165 -10.16 10.86 11.92
N VAL A 166 -11.23 10.77 11.12
CA VAL A 166 -12.60 10.59 11.63
C VAL A 166 -13.29 9.43 10.90
N ASN A 167 -14.29 8.85 11.56
CA ASN A 167 -15.17 7.84 10.98
C ASN A 167 -16.44 8.47 10.38
N THR A 168 -17.38 7.65 9.92
CA THR A 168 -18.66 8.09 9.35
C THR A 168 -19.56 8.85 10.35
N ASP A 169 -19.36 8.68 11.66
CA ASP A 169 -20.07 9.44 12.69
C ASP A 169 -19.41 10.81 12.97
N GLY A 170 -18.41 11.18 12.17
CA GLY A 170 -17.64 12.40 12.33
C GLY A 170 -16.76 12.41 13.57
N LYS A 171 -16.45 11.26 14.16
CA LYS A 171 -15.69 11.14 15.40
C LYS A 171 -14.29 10.60 15.16
N ARG A 172 -13.30 11.13 15.89
CA ARG A 172 -11.98 10.50 15.97
C ARG A 172 -12.12 9.11 16.56
N CYS A 173 -11.34 8.16 16.05
CA CYS A 173 -11.41 6.75 16.43
C CYS A 173 -10.04 6.13 16.76
N VAL A 174 -8.96 6.91 16.66
CA VAL A 174 -7.61 6.42 16.91
C VAL A 174 -6.67 7.59 17.24
N ASN A 175 -5.56 7.29 17.90
CA ASN A 175 -4.41 8.19 17.94
C ASN A 175 -3.69 8.13 16.57
N GLU A 176 -3.69 9.22 15.85
CA GLU A 176 -3.15 9.30 14.49
C GLU A 176 -1.63 9.10 14.41
N ASN A 177 -0.93 9.17 15.55
CA ASN A 177 0.52 8.93 15.65
C ASN A 177 0.89 7.48 15.97
N LYS A 178 -0.09 6.57 15.97
CA LYS A 178 0.13 5.13 16.15
C LYS A 178 0.85 4.51 14.95
N SER A 179 1.35 3.29 15.13
CA SER A 179 1.98 2.50 14.06
C SER A 179 1.02 2.24 12.90
N LEU A 180 1.55 1.99 11.71
CA LEU A 180 0.72 1.68 10.53
C LEU A 180 -0.16 0.44 10.76
N GLY A 181 0.32 -0.53 11.52
CA GLY A 181 -0.48 -1.71 11.92
C GLY A 181 -1.69 -1.32 12.75
N GLU A 182 -1.49 -0.52 13.82
CA GLU A 182 -2.59 -0.06 14.68
C GLU A 182 -3.59 0.83 13.91
N LEU A 183 -3.11 1.69 13.01
CA LEU A 183 -3.97 2.50 12.14
C LEU A 183 -4.75 1.62 11.15
N THR A 184 -4.14 0.56 10.61
CA THR A 184 -4.83 -0.39 9.75
C THR A 184 -5.96 -1.12 10.49
N GLU A 185 -5.69 -1.64 11.68
CA GLU A 185 -6.71 -2.30 12.50
C GLU A 185 -7.83 -1.31 12.88
N ALA A 186 -7.49 -0.07 13.22
CA ALA A 186 -8.48 0.97 13.48
C ALA A 186 -9.35 1.25 12.24
N THR A 187 -8.77 1.26 11.03
CA THR A 187 -9.51 1.45 9.78
C THR A 187 -10.42 0.26 9.49
N LEU A 188 -9.91 -0.96 9.63
CA LEU A 188 -10.68 -2.20 9.41
C LEU A 188 -11.84 -2.35 10.40
N ALA A 189 -11.72 -1.78 11.60
CA ALA A 189 -12.78 -1.78 12.61
C ALA A 189 -13.91 -0.78 12.29
N GLN A 190 -13.70 0.18 11.39
CA GLN A 190 -14.76 1.14 11.03
C GLN A 190 -15.73 0.54 10.02
N LYS A 191 -16.95 1.09 10.00
CA LYS A 191 -17.96 0.75 9.00
C LYS A 191 -17.42 0.93 7.58
N ASN A 192 -17.54 -0.09 6.75
CA ASN A 192 -17.02 -0.14 5.37
C ASN A 192 -15.48 -0.02 5.28
N HIS A 193 -14.75 -0.27 6.37
CA HIS A 193 -13.30 -0.17 6.43
C HIS A 193 -12.75 1.17 5.96
N ILE A 194 -13.43 2.27 6.36
CA ILE A 194 -13.12 3.62 5.91
C ILE A 194 -12.94 4.57 7.10
N MET A 195 -11.92 5.42 7.01
CA MET A 195 -11.76 6.66 7.76
C MET A 195 -11.66 7.82 6.78
N TYR A 196 -11.71 9.03 7.30
CA TYR A 196 -11.56 10.25 6.53
C TYR A 196 -10.49 11.12 7.14
N LEU A 197 -9.54 11.57 6.33
CA LEU A 197 -8.51 12.52 6.74
C LEU A 197 -9.06 13.93 6.56
N VAL A 198 -9.23 14.64 7.66
CA VAL A 198 -9.73 16.02 7.70
C VAL A 198 -8.56 16.98 7.88
N MET A 199 -8.45 17.95 6.98
CA MET A 199 -7.34 18.90 6.91
C MET A 199 -7.85 20.32 6.72
N ASP A 200 -7.14 21.29 7.32
CA ASP A 200 -7.19 22.69 6.87
C ASP A 200 -6.34 22.90 5.61
N GLN A 201 -6.35 24.12 5.05
CA GLN A 201 -5.60 24.44 3.84
C GLN A 201 -4.08 24.19 3.99
N LYS A 202 -3.52 24.51 5.16
CA LYS A 202 -2.08 24.33 5.41
C LYS A 202 -1.68 22.85 5.43
N ALA A 203 -2.47 22.02 6.10
CA ALA A 203 -2.23 20.57 6.13
C ALA A 203 -2.42 19.94 4.74
N TRP A 204 -3.40 20.42 3.96
CA TRP A 204 -3.62 20.00 2.59
C TRP A 204 -2.42 20.30 1.68
N GLU A 205 -1.89 21.51 1.73
CA GLU A 205 -0.70 21.89 0.95
C GLU A 205 0.51 21.01 1.30
N ALA A 206 0.70 20.74 2.60
CA ALA A 206 1.74 19.85 3.07
C ALA A 206 1.53 18.38 2.61
N TYR A 207 0.28 17.90 2.63
CA TYR A 207 -0.12 16.58 2.13
C TYR A 207 0.18 16.43 0.64
N VAL A 208 -0.25 17.39 -0.19
CA VAL A 208 -0.01 17.41 -1.64
C VAL A 208 1.48 17.45 -1.95
N LYS A 209 2.19 18.38 -1.30
CA LYS A 209 3.64 18.50 -1.49
C LYS A 209 4.37 17.20 -1.15
N LYS A 210 4.02 16.56 -0.05
CA LYS A 210 4.64 15.30 0.37
C LYS A 210 4.38 14.17 -0.63
N ALA A 211 3.18 14.08 -1.19
CA ALA A 211 2.86 13.08 -2.21
C ALA A 211 3.70 13.24 -3.49
N ILE A 212 3.95 14.48 -3.89
CA ILE A 212 4.80 14.79 -5.05
C ILE A 212 6.28 14.49 -4.74
N ASP A 213 6.76 14.94 -3.58
CA ASP A 213 8.15 14.70 -3.13
C ASP A 213 8.46 13.20 -3.02
N ASP A 214 7.50 12.39 -2.58
CA ASP A 214 7.62 10.93 -2.47
C ASP A 214 7.39 10.21 -3.82
N HIS A 215 7.10 10.93 -4.88
CA HIS A 215 6.75 10.37 -6.20
C HIS A 215 5.53 9.43 -6.17
N THR A 216 4.65 9.59 -5.20
CA THR A 216 3.36 8.85 -5.12
C THR A 216 2.43 9.31 -6.23
N VAL A 217 2.45 10.60 -6.54
CA VAL A 217 1.76 11.22 -7.67
C VAL A 217 2.74 12.07 -8.48
N PRO A 218 2.52 12.25 -9.79
CA PRO A 218 3.42 13.05 -10.62
C PRO A 218 3.38 14.55 -10.28
N ASP A 219 2.21 15.07 -9.97
CA ASP A 219 1.97 16.48 -9.67
C ASP A 219 0.59 16.69 -8.99
N ALA A 220 0.29 17.95 -8.67
CA ALA A 220 -0.95 18.35 -8.00
C ALA A 220 -2.22 18.12 -8.83
N SER A 221 -2.13 18.05 -10.17
CA SER A 221 -3.31 17.83 -11.04
C SER A 221 -3.96 16.47 -10.81
N THR A 222 -3.21 15.51 -10.29
CA THR A 222 -3.72 14.20 -9.87
C THR A 222 -4.81 14.34 -8.81
N PHE A 223 -4.63 15.21 -7.82
CA PHE A 223 -5.64 15.44 -6.78
C PHE A 223 -6.88 16.15 -7.32
N GLU A 224 -6.72 17.06 -8.29
CA GLU A 224 -7.86 17.68 -8.97
C GLU A 224 -8.67 16.63 -9.75
N ALA A 225 -8.01 15.69 -10.41
CA ALA A 225 -8.68 14.55 -11.03
C ALA A 225 -9.42 13.69 -9.99
N TRP A 226 -8.81 13.42 -8.82
CA TRP A 226 -9.45 12.65 -7.75
C TRP A 226 -10.67 13.34 -7.13
N LYS A 227 -10.72 14.67 -7.09
CA LYS A 227 -11.94 15.40 -6.67
C LYS A 227 -13.16 15.07 -7.52
N SER A 228 -12.94 14.67 -8.78
CA SER A 228 -13.99 14.26 -9.70
C SER A 228 -14.43 12.81 -9.52
N LEU A 229 -13.66 11.98 -8.82
CA LEU A 229 -13.99 10.58 -8.58
C LEU A 229 -15.14 10.43 -7.60
N ARG A 230 -15.94 9.38 -7.80
CA ARG A 230 -17.06 9.04 -6.93
C ARG A 230 -17.05 7.55 -6.63
N ASN A 231 -17.06 7.22 -5.34
CA ASN A 231 -17.20 5.86 -4.86
C ASN A 231 -18.58 5.72 -4.20
N ASN A 232 -19.42 4.85 -4.74
CA ASN A 232 -20.81 4.70 -4.29
C ASN A 232 -21.56 6.04 -4.22
N GLY A 233 -21.35 6.89 -5.22
CA GLY A 233 -21.96 8.22 -5.34
C GLY A 233 -21.36 9.33 -4.47
N ARG A 234 -20.33 9.03 -3.66
CA ARG A 234 -19.65 9.98 -2.77
C ARG A 234 -18.29 10.41 -3.33
N PRO A 235 -17.89 11.68 -3.17
CA PRO A 235 -16.57 12.11 -3.60
C PRO A 235 -15.47 11.41 -2.78
N VAL A 236 -14.34 11.13 -3.39
CA VAL A 236 -13.15 10.63 -2.68
C VAL A 236 -12.35 11.76 -2.02
N ILE A 237 -12.49 12.97 -2.55
CA ILE A 237 -11.98 14.22 -1.96
C ILE A 237 -13.08 15.28 -2.04
N CYS A 238 -13.34 15.95 -0.93
CA CYS A 238 -14.21 17.13 -0.89
C CYS A 238 -13.41 18.33 -0.37
N THR A 239 -13.64 19.50 -0.95
CA THR A 239 -13.00 20.76 -0.53
C THR A 239 -14.09 21.83 -0.36
N GLY A 240 -14.15 22.47 0.79
CA GLY A 240 -15.11 23.53 1.09
C GLY A 240 -15.39 23.70 2.57
N GLU A 241 -16.62 24.07 2.90
CA GLU A 241 -17.07 24.16 4.29
C GLU A 241 -17.19 22.80 4.94
N LEU A 242 -16.88 22.71 6.22
CA LEU A 242 -16.72 21.45 6.94
C LEU A 242 -17.98 20.57 6.95
N ASP A 243 -19.12 21.18 7.24
CA ASP A 243 -20.42 20.51 7.31
C ASP A 243 -20.95 20.12 5.91
N VAL A 244 -20.67 20.94 4.89
CA VAL A 244 -21.02 20.64 3.50
C VAL A 244 -20.22 19.44 3.01
N CYS A 245 -18.91 19.45 3.18
CA CYS A 245 -18.04 18.33 2.82
C CYS A 245 -18.42 17.06 3.59
N ALA A 246 -18.71 17.16 4.88
CA ALA A 246 -19.15 16.03 5.68
C ALA A 246 -20.40 15.38 5.07
N LYS A 247 -21.41 16.17 4.75
CA LYS A 247 -22.66 15.70 4.14
C LYS A 247 -22.43 15.01 2.79
N GLU A 248 -21.64 15.59 1.91
CA GLU A 248 -21.34 15.02 0.59
C GLU A 248 -20.60 13.68 0.71
N MET A 249 -19.69 13.57 1.65
CA MET A 249 -18.91 12.34 1.88
C MET A 249 -19.64 11.30 2.73
N GLY A 250 -20.84 11.64 3.26
CA GLY A 250 -21.64 10.74 4.09
C GLY A 250 -21.10 10.57 5.50
N ILE A 251 -20.47 11.60 6.02
CA ILE A 251 -20.05 11.76 7.42
C ILE A 251 -21.16 12.54 8.15
N ASP A 252 -21.40 12.26 9.44
CA ASP A 252 -22.29 13.08 10.25
C ASP A 252 -21.74 14.50 10.38
N PRO A 253 -22.41 15.53 9.80
CA PRO A 253 -21.89 16.91 9.83
C PRO A 253 -21.79 17.49 11.25
N ALA A 254 -22.78 17.21 12.10
CA ALA A 254 -22.78 17.72 13.47
C ALA A 254 -21.67 17.07 14.30
N GLY A 255 -21.48 15.77 14.14
CA GLY A 255 -20.40 15.02 14.75
C GLY A 255 -19.03 15.53 14.33
N LEU A 256 -18.82 15.79 13.05
CA LEU A 256 -17.55 16.31 12.54
C LEU A 256 -17.24 17.72 13.05
N VAL A 257 -18.20 18.65 12.97
CA VAL A 257 -18.03 20.01 13.46
C VAL A 257 -17.70 19.98 14.96
N GLN A 258 -18.37 19.15 15.75
CA GLN A 258 -18.08 19.02 17.18
C GLN A 258 -16.67 18.44 17.41
N THR A 259 -16.30 17.42 16.65
CA THR A 259 -14.96 16.79 16.75
C THR A 259 -13.82 17.78 16.49
N VAL A 260 -13.94 18.64 15.48
CA VAL A 260 -12.94 19.69 15.21
C VAL A 260 -12.84 20.69 16.39
N LYS A 261 -13.99 21.09 16.97
CA LYS A 261 -14.01 21.96 18.16
C LYS A 261 -13.35 21.29 19.36
N ASP A 262 -13.67 20.03 19.62
CA ASP A 262 -13.11 19.26 20.74
C ASP A 262 -11.61 19.04 20.55
N TRP A 263 -11.17 18.75 19.33
CA TRP A 263 -9.74 18.65 19.02
C TRP A 263 -9.01 19.98 19.29
N ASN A 264 -9.52 21.10 18.79
CA ASN A 264 -8.89 22.41 19.01
C ASN A 264 -8.90 22.79 20.49
N ALA A 265 -9.93 22.41 21.26
CA ALA A 265 -9.95 22.60 22.70
C ALA A 265 -8.89 21.74 23.41
N ALA A 266 -8.70 20.50 22.99
CA ALA A 266 -7.65 19.61 23.51
C ALA A 266 -6.24 20.18 23.23
N VAL A 267 -6.02 20.71 22.01
CA VAL A 267 -4.75 21.37 21.65
C VAL A 267 -4.48 22.57 22.57
N LYS A 268 -5.48 23.44 22.80
CA LYS A 268 -5.36 24.58 23.72
C LYS A 268 -5.10 24.15 25.16
N ALA A 269 -5.66 23.04 25.57
CA ALA A 269 -5.41 22.45 26.89
C ALA A 269 -4.03 21.76 27.01
N GLY A 270 -3.33 21.56 25.89
CA GLY A 270 -2.03 20.89 25.85
C GLY A 270 -2.08 19.38 26.05
N GLU A 271 -3.26 18.74 25.95
CA GLU A 271 -3.44 17.32 26.20
C GLU A 271 -4.60 16.74 25.40
N ASP A 272 -4.36 15.64 24.65
CA ASP A 272 -5.39 14.82 24.03
C ASP A 272 -5.78 13.66 24.97
N LYS A 273 -6.75 13.90 25.86
CA LYS A 273 -7.24 12.89 26.81
C LYS A 273 -7.96 11.72 26.16
N ALA A 274 -8.48 11.92 24.95
CA ALA A 274 -9.28 10.91 24.27
C ALA A 274 -8.42 9.76 23.71
N PHE A 275 -7.28 10.10 23.10
CA PHE A 275 -6.43 9.13 22.40
C PHE A 275 -4.95 9.23 22.74
N GLY A 276 -4.52 10.27 23.50
CA GLY A 276 -3.12 10.44 23.92
C GLY A 276 -2.17 10.83 22.79
N ARG A 277 -2.66 11.52 21.76
CA ARG A 277 -1.81 12.07 20.71
C ARG A 277 -0.94 13.21 21.28
N THR A 278 0.34 13.17 20.97
CA THR A 278 1.32 14.15 21.50
C THR A 278 1.61 15.31 20.54
N ALA A 279 1.44 15.10 19.22
CA ALA A 279 1.57 16.17 18.23
C ALA A 279 0.26 16.97 18.17
N LEU A 280 0.19 18.03 18.96
CA LEU A 280 -1.00 18.86 19.14
C LEU A 280 -0.90 20.12 18.28
N VAL A 281 -1.63 20.17 17.19
CA VAL A 281 -1.71 21.32 16.27
C VAL A 281 -3.19 21.57 15.95
N GLU A 282 -3.65 22.82 16.16
CA GLU A 282 -5.04 23.20 15.86
C GLU A 282 -5.35 23.04 14.37
N ILE A 283 -6.54 22.56 14.06
CA ILE A 283 -7.11 22.66 12.71
C ILE A 283 -7.55 24.13 12.55
N GLY A 284 -6.99 24.78 11.52
CA GLY A 284 -7.29 26.17 11.19
C GLY A 284 -8.68 26.34 10.58
N GLU A 285 -8.94 27.56 10.09
CA GLU A 285 -10.16 27.87 9.34
C GLU A 285 -10.11 27.29 7.92
N GLY A 286 -11.29 27.12 7.31
CA GLY A 286 -11.42 26.60 5.95
C GLY A 286 -10.72 27.44 4.86
N PRO A 287 -10.70 26.95 3.61
CA PRO A 287 -11.42 25.77 3.18
C PRO A 287 -10.84 24.48 3.77
N TYR A 288 -11.73 23.57 4.12
CA TYR A 288 -11.35 22.23 4.59
C TYR A 288 -11.19 21.27 3.42
N HIS A 289 -10.32 20.29 3.62
CA HIS A 289 -10.10 19.19 2.67
C HIS A 289 -10.32 17.88 3.40
N ILE A 290 -11.25 17.07 2.90
CA ILE A 290 -11.55 15.76 3.45
C ILE A 290 -11.21 14.72 2.39
N VAL A 291 -10.36 13.77 2.74
CA VAL A 291 -9.90 12.69 1.85
C VAL A 291 -10.33 11.34 2.40
N GLU A 292 -10.99 10.54 1.58
CA GLU A 292 -11.31 9.15 1.88
C GLU A 292 -10.02 8.35 2.16
N GLN A 293 -10.02 7.54 3.22
CA GLN A 293 -8.91 6.68 3.59
C GLN A 293 -9.44 5.27 3.86
N LYS A 294 -9.14 4.34 2.96
CA LYS A 294 -9.51 2.93 3.10
C LYS A 294 -8.30 2.06 3.39
N ALA A 295 -8.54 0.96 4.09
CA ALA A 295 -7.51 -0.07 4.22
C ALA A 295 -7.16 -0.63 2.83
N ARG A 296 -5.88 -0.87 2.62
CA ARG A 296 -5.35 -1.44 1.38
C ARG A 296 -4.32 -2.52 1.67
N TYR A 297 -4.14 -3.41 0.73
CA TYR A 297 -3.04 -4.39 0.77
C TYR A 297 -2.22 -4.33 -0.51
N GLN A 298 -0.96 -4.73 -0.39
CA GLN A 298 -0.02 -4.69 -1.49
C GLN A 298 0.40 -6.09 -1.91
N THR A 299 0.73 -6.96 -0.95
CA THR A 299 1.33 -8.26 -1.24
C THR A 299 0.85 -9.32 -0.27
N THR A 300 0.85 -10.56 -0.72
CA THR A 300 0.66 -11.74 0.12
C THR A 300 1.97 -12.11 0.80
N LEU A 301 1.92 -12.52 2.06
CA LEU A 301 3.10 -12.94 2.84
C LEU A 301 3.23 -14.46 2.91
N GLY A 302 2.15 -15.17 2.57
CA GLY A 302 2.14 -16.61 2.41
C GLY A 302 2.49 -17.04 0.99
N GLY A 303 2.74 -18.33 0.84
CA GLY A 303 3.08 -18.92 -0.45
C GLY A 303 3.49 -20.36 -0.35
N LEU A 304 4.30 -20.81 -1.28
CA LEU A 304 4.90 -22.13 -1.24
C LEU A 304 5.94 -22.21 -0.12
N ARG A 305 5.96 -23.31 0.61
CA ARG A 305 6.95 -23.55 1.65
C ARG A 305 8.30 -23.88 1.01
N ALA A 306 9.32 -23.11 1.32
CA ALA A 306 10.71 -23.40 0.99
C ALA A 306 11.48 -23.82 2.27
N ASN A 307 12.55 -24.58 2.10
CA ASN A 307 13.51 -24.86 3.14
C ASN A 307 14.63 -23.79 3.18
N ALA A 308 15.65 -23.97 3.99
CA ALA A 308 16.75 -23.02 4.11
C ALA A 308 17.68 -22.98 2.88
N ASP A 309 17.63 -23.97 2.04
CA ASP A 309 18.46 -24.09 0.82
C ASP A 309 17.72 -23.56 -0.43
N MET A 310 16.43 -23.20 -0.28
CA MET A 310 15.45 -22.74 -1.28
C MET A 310 15.10 -23.76 -2.35
#